data_83ae3b5288ef5a4557ec6d44c2521701
#
_entry.id   83ae3b5288ef5a4557ec6d44c2521701
#
_cell.length_a   1.000
_cell.length_b   1.000
_cell.length_c   1.000
_cell.angle_alpha   90.00
_cell.angle_beta   90.00
_cell.angle_gamma   90.00
#
_symmetry.space_group_name_H-M   'P 1'
#
loop_
_entity.id
_entity.type
_entity.pdbx_description
1 polymer ?
#
loop_
_entity_poly.entity_id
_entity_poly.type
_entity_poly.pdbx_seq_one_letter_code
_entity_poly.pdbx_strand_id
1 'polypeptide(L)'
;MAKKKKTDSEVESEIVEDQEVVEETASEESTEEVDYKEMFEKCNSALEESKSKYLYLYAEFDNYKKRNRTLSEDKFKDGRNAVLVDMFNVIDNIDRAIECVKDDSTKEGVLMIKKQMLDILTKYGVEEIDAMGEVFDPMYHNAIMNTPDEENSGKVVAQAQKGYKIGDKVLRYAQVVVAE
;
A
#
# COMPACT_ATOMS: atom_id res chain seq x y z
N MET A 1 4.94 -45.09 18.36
CA MET A 1 3.88 -44.54 19.25
C MET A 1 2.61 -44.36 18.46
N ALA A 2 1.66 -45.25 18.63
CA ALA A 2 0.41 -45.31 17.87
C ALA A 2 -0.66 -44.44 18.53
N LYS A 3 -1.23 -43.48 17.85
CA LYS A 3 -2.44 -42.77 18.26
C LYS A 3 -3.65 -43.44 17.61
N LYS A 4 -4.42 -44.10 18.47
CA LYS A 4 -5.66 -44.82 18.21
C LYS A 4 -6.73 -43.83 17.73
N LYS A 5 -7.30 -44.07 16.53
CA LYS A 5 -8.58 -43.51 16.10
C LYS A 5 -9.69 -44.08 16.97
N LYS A 6 -10.49 -43.22 17.61
CA LYS A 6 -11.78 -43.58 18.15
C LYS A 6 -12.83 -43.50 17.05
N THR A 7 -13.55 -44.57 16.87
CA THR A 7 -14.56 -44.79 15.83
C THR A 7 -15.93 -44.29 16.31
N ASP A 8 -16.68 -43.78 15.31
CA ASP A 8 -18.04 -43.20 15.39
C ASP A 8 -19.20 -44.16 15.80
N SER A 9 -18.99 -45.04 16.75
CA SER A 9 -20.03 -46.04 17.11
C SER A 9 -20.56 -45.97 18.55
N GLU A 10 -20.26 -44.88 19.28
CA GLU A 10 -20.70 -44.73 20.69
C GLU A 10 -21.71 -43.58 20.92
N VAL A 11 -22.35 -43.05 19.89
CA VAL A 11 -23.35 -41.96 20.04
C VAL A 11 -24.78 -42.44 19.71
N GLU A 12 -24.98 -43.70 19.31
CA GLU A 12 -26.30 -44.22 18.92
C GLU A 12 -27.04 -45.04 19.99
N SER A 13 -26.60 -45.10 21.26
CA SER A 13 -27.22 -45.96 22.27
C SER A 13 -27.87 -45.27 23.48
N GLU A 14 -28.13 -43.94 23.41
CA GLU A 14 -28.77 -43.21 24.51
C GLU A 14 -30.10 -42.52 24.17
N ILE A 15 -30.79 -42.91 23.11
CA ILE A 15 -32.15 -42.42 22.83
C ILE A 15 -33.11 -43.60 22.64
N VAL A 16 -33.26 -44.42 23.63
CA VAL A 16 -34.45 -45.26 23.83
C VAL A 16 -34.55 -45.59 25.31
N GLU A 17 -35.36 -44.87 26.07
CA GLU A 17 -36.07 -45.23 27.28
C GLU A 17 -36.56 -43.94 27.97
N ASP A 18 -37.71 -43.47 27.58
CA ASP A 18 -38.71 -42.86 28.46
C ASP A 18 -40.00 -42.65 27.67
N GLN A 19 -40.69 -43.73 27.41
CA GLN A 19 -42.12 -43.75 27.17
C GLN A 19 -42.74 -44.58 28.25
N GLU A 20 -43.32 -43.91 29.24
CA GLU A 20 -44.58 -44.32 29.90
C GLU A 20 -44.97 -43.35 31.00
N VAL A 21 -46.28 -43.05 30.99
CA VAL A 21 -47.10 -42.51 32.10
C VAL A 21 -47.06 -40.98 32.26
N VAL A 22 -48.05 -40.27 31.71
CA VAL A 22 -49.09 -39.64 32.54
C VAL A 22 -50.32 -39.37 31.66
N GLU A 23 -51.35 -40.13 31.94
CA GLU A 23 -52.75 -39.84 31.59
C GLU A 23 -53.30 -38.78 32.56
N GLU A 24 -54.17 -37.93 32.03
CA GLU A 24 -55.21 -37.19 32.75
C GLU A 24 -54.83 -36.04 33.69
N THR A 25 -54.79 -34.83 33.12
CA THR A 25 -55.56 -33.69 33.68
C THR A 25 -56.02 -32.77 32.55
N ALA A 26 -57.30 -32.86 32.25
CA ALA A 26 -58.01 -31.88 31.44
C ALA A 26 -58.05 -30.54 32.21
N SER A 27 -57.30 -29.56 31.78
CA SER A 27 -57.51 -28.18 32.09
C SER A 27 -57.49 -27.39 30.82
N GLU A 28 -58.51 -26.55 30.67
CA GLU A 28 -58.78 -25.68 29.51
C GLU A 28 -57.56 -24.85 29.14
N GLU A 29 -56.73 -25.37 28.21
CA GLU A 29 -55.78 -24.55 27.46
C GLU A 29 -56.48 -24.03 26.20
N SER A 30 -56.67 -22.71 26.14
CA SER A 30 -56.99 -22.04 24.92
C SER A 30 -55.93 -22.36 23.88
N THR A 31 -56.24 -23.27 22.99
CA THR A 31 -55.40 -23.55 21.79
C THR A 31 -55.38 -22.28 20.93
N GLU A 32 -54.44 -21.39 21.18
CA GLU A 32 -54.02 -20.46 20.16
C GLU A 32 -53.54 -21.31 18.99
N GLU A 33 -54.35 -21.37 17.93
CA GLU A 33 -53.89 -21.97 16.66
C GLU A 33 -52.62 -21.23 16.23
N VAL A 34 -51.48 -21.79 16.54
CA VAL A 34 -50.20 -21.27 16.10
C VAL A 34 -50.23 -21.33 14.59
N ASP A 35 -50.34 -20.17 13.93
CA ASP A 35 -50.30 -20.14 12.48
C ASP A 35 -48.87 -20.44 11.98
N TYR A 36 -48.63 -21.72 11.82
CA TYR A 36 -47.33 -22.23 11.32
C TYR A 36 -46.95 -21.62 9.96
N LYS A 37 -47.94 -21.18 9.18
CA LYS A 37 -47.68 -20.52 7.90
C LYS A 37 -47.09 -19.14 8.12
N GLU A 38 -47.63 -18.36 9.03
CA GLU A 38 -47.11 -17.04 9.38
C GLU A 38 -45.72 -17.12 9.99
N MET A 39 -45.46 -18.09 10.86
CA MET A 39 -44.11 -18.37 11.40
C MET A 39 -43.13 -18.76 10.30
N PHE A 40 -43.55 -19.60 9.35
CA PHE A 40 -42.72 -20.00 8.23
C PHE A 40 -42.37 -18.81 7.33
N GLU A 41 -43.33 -17.96 7.01
CA GLU A 41 -43.13 -16.76 6.20
C GLU A 41 -42.18 -15.76 6.90
N LYS A 42 -42.34 -15.55 8.21
CA LYS A 42 -41.41 -14.73 9.02
C LYS A 42 -40.00 -15.30 9.06
N CYS A 43 -39.87 -16.61 9.25
CA CYS A 43 -38.56 -17.27 9.28
C CYS A 43 -37.87 -17.21 7.90
N ASN A 44 -38.63 -17.42 6.83
CA ASN A 44 -38.10 -17.35 5.46
C ASN A 44 -37.69 -15.92 5.11
N SER A 45 -38.47 -14.93 5.47
CA SER A 45 -38.12 -13.50 5.32
C SER A 45 -36.85 -13.13 6.08
N ALA A 46 -36.73 -13.57 7.34
CA ALA A 46 -35.52 -13.34 8.14
C ALA A 46 -34.29 -14.04 7.55
N LEU A 47 -34.47 -15.24 6.96
CA LEU A 47 -33.42 -15.96 6.28
C LEU A 47 -32.94 -15.21 5.03
N GLU A 48 -33.85 -14.71 4.20
CA GLU A 48 -33.51 -13.94 3.01
C GLU A 48 -32.82 -12.61 3.37
N GLU A 49 -33.28 -11.94 4.41
CA GLU A 49 -32.61 -10.74 4.91
C GLU A 49 -31.19 -11.05 5.42
N SER A 50 -31.03 -12.15 6.16
CA SER A 50 -29.72 -12.59 6.65
C SER A 50 -28.77 -12.96 5.50
N LYS A 51 -29.27 -13.66 4.48
CA LYS A 51 -28.49 -13.98 3.24
C LYS A 51 -28.06 -12.71 2.53
N SER A 52 -28.95 -11.75 2.38
CA SER A 52 -28.65 -10.47 1.74
C SER A 52 -27.58 -9.69 2.51
N LYS A 53 -27.71 -9.61 3.84
CA LYS A 53 -26.70 -9.00 4.71
C LYS A 53 -25.35 -9.70 4.62
N TYR A 54 -25.36 -11.04 4.58
CA TYR A 54 -24.13 -11.82 4.41
C TYR A 54 -23.43 -11.54 3.08
N LEU A 55 -24.17 -11.55 1.97
CA LEU A 55 -23.62 -11.24 0.65
C LEU A 55 -23.04 -9.84 0.58
N TYR A 56 -23.76 -8.86 1.15
CA TYR A 56 -23.28 -7.49 1.25
C TYR A 56 -21.98 -7.40 2.04
N LEU A 57 -21.95 -7.99 3.26
CA LEU A 57 -20.77 -7.99 4.11
C LEU A 57 -19.59 -8.72 3.46
N TYR A 58 -19.85 -9.79 2.74
CA TYR A 58 -18.83 -10.54 2.01
C TYR A 58 -18.20 -9.67 0.90
N ALA A 59 -19.02 -8.95 0.15
CA ALA A 59 -18.53 -8.04 -0.89
C ALA A 59 -17.70 -6.88 -0.28
N GLU A 60 -18.17 -6.29 0.82
CA GLU A 60 -17.45 -5.26 1.57
C GLU A 60 -16.10 -5.78 2.07
N PHE A 61 -16.07 -7.01 2.62
CA PHE A 61 -14.85 -7.61 3.11
C PHE A 61 -13.84 -7.89 1.98
N ASP A 62 -14.32 -8.30 0.80
CA ASP A 62 -13.43 -8.51 -0.35
C ASP A 62 -12.85 -7.18 -0.87
N ASN A 63 -13.68 -6.14 -0.94
CA ASN A 63 -13.24 -4.78 -1.26
C ASN A 63 -12.23 -4.25 -0.23
N TYR A 64 -12.50 -4.49 1.07
CA TYR A 64 -11.57 -4.12 2.14
C TYR A 64 -10.21 -4.81 1.99
N LYS A 65 -10.20 -6.14 1.73
CA LYS A 65 -8.95 -6.88 1.52
C LYS A 65 -8.14 -6.33 0.34
N LYS A 66 -8.80 -6.07 -0.80
CA LYS A 66 -8.15 -5.50 -1.98
C LYS A 66 -7.53 -4.14 -1.64
N ARG A 67 -8.33 -3.24 -1.05
CA ARG A 67 -7.86 -1.90 -0.65
C ARG A 67 -6.72 -1.96 0.36
N ASN A 68 -6.80 -2.85 1.34
CA ASN A 68 -5.76 -2.98 2.38
C ASN A 68 -4.44 -3.50 1.81
N ARG A 69 -4.51 -4.43 0.86
CA ARG A 69 -3.32 -4.91 0.14
C ARG A 69 -2.63 -3.78 -0.62
N THR A 70 -3.39 -3.04 -1.43
CA THR A 70 -2.85 -1.90 -2.18
C THR A 70 -2.26 -0.85 -1.24
N LEU A 71 -2.98 -0.51 -0.16
CA LEU A 71 -2.49 0.44 0.84
C LEU A 71 -1.17 -0.01 1.50
N SER A 72 -1.03 -1.30 1.80
CA SER A 72 0.21 -1.87 2.37
C SER A 72 1.38 -1.74 1.39
N GLU A 73 1.16 -2.08 0.11
CA GLU A 73 2.17 -1.95 -0.94
C GLU A 73 2.58 -0.49 -1.15
N ASP A 74 1.63 0.44 -1.13
CA ASP A 74 1.89 1.87 -1.29
C ASP A 74 2.65 2.45 -0.09
N LYS A 75 2.27 2.06 1.13
CA LYS A 75 3.01 2.46 2.35
C LYS A 75 4.44 1.95 2.37
N PHE A 76 4.67 0.73 1.88
CA PHE A 76 6.03 0.21 1.73
C PHE A 76 6.84 1.02 0.70
N LYS A 77 6.24 1.35 -0.44
CA LYS A 77 6.87 2.22 -1.46
C LYS A 77 7.16 3.60 -0.91
N ASP A 78 6.23 4.21 -0.18
CA ASP A 78 6.40 5.54 0.41
C ASP A 78 7.53 5.55 1.45
N GLY A 79 7.60 4.54 2.32
CA GLY A 79 8.69 4.40 3.29
C GLY A 79 10.05 4.24 2.60
N ARG A 80 10.13 3.42 1.56
CA ARG A 80 11.34 3.29 0.74
C ARG A 80 11.72 4.62 0.09
N ASN A 81 10.77 5.31 -0.51
CA ASN A 81 11.02 6.58 -1.21
C ASN A 81 11.50 7.67 -0.23
N ALA A 82 10.98 7.69 1.00
CA ALA A 82 11.45 8.63 2.03
C ALA A 82 12.94 8.43 2.31
N VAL A 83 13.39 7.18 2.50
CA VAL A 83 14.82 6.87 2.70
C VAL A 83 15.66 7.28 1.48
N LEU A 84 15.16 7.05 0.27
CA LEU A 84 15.88 7.44 -0.96
C LEU A 84 16.06 8.96 -1.05
N VAL A 85 15.05 9.74 -0.67
CA VAL A 85 15.13 11.23 -0.63
C VAL A 85 16.19 11.69 0.36
N ASP A 86 16.30 11.07 1.52
CA ASP A 86 17.35 11.39 2.49
C ASP A 86 18.75 11.06 1.94
N MET A 87 18.88 9.96 1.18
CA MET A 87 20.16 9.59 0.52
C MET A 87 20.60 10.62 -0.52
N PHE A 88 19.68 11.33 -1.20
CA PHE A 88 20.05 12.38 -2.15
C PHE A 88 20.83 13.52 -1.50
N ASN A 89 20.51 13.85 -0.26
CA ASN A 89 21.27 14.87 0.49
C ASN A 89 22.72 14.43 0.75
N VAL A 90 22.93 13.12 0.93
CA VAL A 90 24.29 12.57 1.07
C VAL A 90 25.06 12.69 -0.25
N ILE A 91 24.41 12.43 -1.38
CA ILE A 91 25.03 12.57 -2.70
C ILE A 91 25.39 14.02 -2.99
N ASP A 92 24.50 14.98 -2.68
CA ASP A 92 24.80 16.41 -2.81
C ASP A 92 26.00 16.84 -1.95
N ASN A 93 26.13 16.29 -0.74
CA ASN A 93 27.30 16.54 0.11
C ASN A 93 28.58 15.94 -0.46
N ILE A 94 28.47 14.75 -1.11
CA ILE A 94 29.61 14.12 -1.81
C ILE A 94 30.02 15.01 -3.00
N ASP A 95 29.08 15.53 -3.77
CA ASP A 95 29.36 16.41 -4.90
C ASP A 95 30.09 17.69 -4.44
N ARG A 96 29.63 18.30 -3.35
CA ARG A 96 30.29 19.45 -2.75
C ARG A 96 31.70 19.10 -2.21
N ALA A 97 31.85 17.91 -1.65
CA ALA A 97 33.18 17.46 -1.18
C ALA A 97 34.16 17.29 -2.36
N ILE A 98 33.71 16.75 -3.49
CA ILE A 98 34.52 16.59 -4.73
C ILE A 98 35.05 17.94 -5.20
N GLU A 99 34.24 19.00 -5.12
CA GLU A 99 34.65 20.35 -5.52
C GLU A 99 35.73 20.93 -4.59
N CYS A 100 35.71 20.58 -3.31
CA CYS A 100 36.64 21.05 -2.30
C CYS A 100 37.97 20.29 -2.28
N VAL A 101 38.01 19.05 -2.75
CA VAL A 101 39.22 18.20 -2.73
C VAL A 101 40.20 18.64 -3.81
N LYS A 102 41.45 18.93 -3.41
CA LYS A 102 42.54 19.35 -4.29
C LYS A 102 43.43 18.20 -4.74
N ASP A 103 43.45 17.09 -4.01
CA ASP A 103 44.26 15.94 -4.29
C ASP A 103 43.53 14.98 -5.24
N ASP A 104 44.12 14.69 -6.40
CA ASP A 104 43.49 13.90 -7.44
C ASP A 104 43.25 12.45 -7.00
N SER A 105 44.11 11.85 -6.19
CA SER A 105 43.93 10.50 -5.68
C SER A 105 42.77 10.38 -4.71
N THR A 106 42.62 11.34 -3.81
CA THR A 106 41.49 11.45 -2.89
C THR A 106 40.18 11.71 -3.65
N LYS A 107 40.22 12.57 -4.67
CA LYS A 107 39.08 12.87 -5.53
C LYS A 107 38.60 11.63 -6.29
N GLU A 108 39.50 10.83 -6.82
CA GLU A 108 39.16 9.57 -7.50
C GLU A 108 38.48 8.60 -6.53
N GLY A 109 38.97 8.45 -5.30
CA GLY A 109 38.35 7.64 -4.26
C GLY A 109 36.91 8.07 -3.94
N VAL A 110 36.67 9.38 -3.80
CA VAL A 110 35.32 9.90 -3.52
C VAL A 110 34.39 9.71 -4.73
N LEU A 111 34.89 9.86 -5.95
CA LEU A 111 34.10 9.58 -7.17
C LEU A 111 33.68 8.10 -7.25
N MET A 112 34.54 7.18 -6.83
CA MET A 112 34.18 5.76 -6.77
C MET A 112 33.03 5.51 -5.78
N ILE A 113 33.04 6.14 -4.62
CA ILE A 113 31.97 6.05 -3.62
C ILE A 113 30.67 6.61 -4.20
N LYS A 114 30.71 7.78 -4.83
CA LYS A 114 29.56 8.37 -5.51
C LYS A 114 28.97 7.42 -6.55
N LYS A 115 29.82 6.88 -7.42
CA LYS A 115 29.40 5.92 -8.44
C LYS A 115 28.70 4.72 -7.84
N GLN A 116 29.25 4.15 -6.78
CA GLN A 116 28.63 3.00 -6.10
C GLN A 116 27.24 3.37 -5.51
N MET A 117 27.07 4.58 -4.98
CA MET A 117 25.75 5.04 -4.51
C MET A 117 24.76 5.19 -5.66
N LEU A 118 25.17 5.77 -6.79
CA LEU A 118 24.31 5.92 -7.97
C LEU A 118 23.93 4.55 -8.55
N ASP A 119 24.86 3.58 -8.58
CA ASP A 119 24.58 2.21 -9.01
C ASP A 119 23.52 1.54 -8.11
N ILE A 120 23.56 1.80 -6.81
CA ILE A 120 22.53 1.32 -5.87
C ILE A 120 21.18 1.98 -6.19
N LEU A 121 21.13 3.29 -6.38
CA LEU A 121 19.90 4.01 -6.70
C LEU A 121 19.27 3.49 -8.00
N THR A 122 20.08 3.26 -9.02
CA THR A 122 19.63 2.69 -10.30
C THR A 122 19.00 1.30 -10.13
N LYS A 123 19.50 0.45 -9.23
CA LYS A 123 18.86 -0.84 -8.89
C LYS A 123 17.45 -0.69 -8.31
N TYR A 124 17.18 0.42 -7.65
CA TYR A 124 15.84 0.75 -7.13
C TYR A 124 14.97 1.49 -8.16
N GLY A 125 15.48 1.66 -9.39
CA GLY A 125 14.76 2.34 -10.47
C GLY A 125 14.77 3.87 -10.35
N VAL A 126 15.71 4.43 -9.60
CA VAL A 126 15.90 5.88 -9.51
C VAL A 126 16.71 6.34 -10.70
N GLU A 127 16.22 7.38 -11.36
CA GLU A 127 16.87 8.06 -12.49
C GLU A 127 17.13 9.52 -12.13
N GLU A 128 18.28 10.05 -12.52
CA GLU A 128 18.60 11.47 -12.41
C GLU A 128 17.83 12.24 -13.49
N ILE A 129 17.29 13.41 -13.13
CA ILE A 129 16.64 14.32 -14.06
C ILE A 129 17.74 15.21 -14.63
N ASP A 130 18.06 15.01 -15.91
CA ASP A 130 18.98 15.89 -16.62
C ASP A 130 18.24 17.19 -16.97
N ALA A 131 18.62 18.27 -16.30
CA ALA A 131 17.97 19.56 -16.46
C ALA A 131 18.84 20.58 -17.23
N MET A 132 20.15 20.34 -17.32
CA MET A 132 21.08 21.32 -17.93
C MET A 132 20.87 21.49 -19.41
N GLY A 133 20.58 22.73 -19.82
CA GLY A 133 20.36 23.09 -21.24
C GLY A 133 18.99 22.72 -21.79
N GLU A 134 18.18 21.99 -21.02
CA GLU A 134 16.80 21.64 -21.38
C GLU A 134 15.83 22.79 -21.17
N VAL A 135 14.69 22.74 -21.85
CA VAL A 135 13.61 23.71 -21.63
C VAL A 135 13.03 23.48 -20.22
N PHE A 136 12.77 24.59 -19.53
CA PHE A 136 12.17 24.50 -18.21
C PHE A 136 10.80 23.80 -18.24
N ASP A 137 10.66 22.72 -17.47
CA ASP A 137 9.42 21.98 -17.30
C ASP A 137 9.03 21.94 -15.81
N PRO A 138 7.90 22.58 -15.42
CA PRO A 138 7.42 22.55 -14.03
C PRO A 138 7.14 21.15 -13.47
N MET A 139 6.98 20.13 -14.33
CA MET A 139 6.76 18.75 -13.90
C MET A 139 8.02 18.12 -13.28
N TYR A 140 9.21 18.59 -13.65
CA TYR A 140 10.49 18.02 -13.24
C TYR A 140 11.42 19.01 -12.57
N HIS A 141 11.25 20.31 -12.85
CA HIS A 141 12.15 21.38 -12.44
C HIS A 141 11.46 22.34 -11.46
N ASN A 142 12.24 22.84 -10.52
CA ASN A 142 11.86 23.92 -9.62
C ASN A 142 12.81 25.11 -9.82
N ALA A 143 12.33 26.16 -10.46
CA ALA A 143 13.11 27.36 -10.69
C ALA A 143 13.31 28.11 -9.34
N ILE A 144 14.56 28.29 -8.93
CA ILE A 144 14.93 29.01 -7.73
C ILE A 144 15.38 30.46 -8.03
N MET A 145 15.82 30.71 -9.27
CA MET A 145 16.29 32.02 -9.72
C MET A 145 16.11 32.16 -11.22
N ASN A 146 15.88 33.39 -11.68
CA ASN A 146 15.95 33.74 -13.08
C ASN A 146 17.23 34.56 -13.31
N THR A 147 17.83 34.38 -14.49
CA THR A 147 19.00 35.11 -14.93
C THR A 147 18.72 35.72 -16.29
N PRO A 148 19.05 37.02 -16.51
CA PRO A 148 18.88 37.65 -17.82
C PRO A 148 19.85 37.02 -18.81
N ASP A 149 19.33 36.29 -19.79
CA ASP A 149 20.07 35.69 -20.92
C ASP A 149 19.10 35.47 -22.09
N GLU A 150 19.05 36.45 -22.99
CA GLU A 150 18.14 36.46 -24.14
C GLU A 150 18.41 35.29 -25.11
N GLU A 151 19.65 34.79 -25.20
CA GLU A 151 20.01 33.72 -26.13
C GLU A 151 19.45 32.36 -25.69
N ASN A 152 19.27 32.15 -24.36
CA ASN A 152 18.80 30.91 -23.79
C ASN A 152 17.43 31.03 -23.09
N SER A 153 16.66 32.06 -23.42
CA SER A 153 15.37 32.33 -22.78
C SER A 153 14.49 31.07 -22.69
N GLY A 154 13.98 30.80 -21.49
CA GLY A 154 13.17 29.61 -21.19
C GLY A 154 13.94 28.30 -20.94
N LYS A 155 15.28 28.33 -21.03
CA LYS A 155 16.12 27.14 -20.74
C LYS A 155 16.77 27.19 -19.39
N VAL A 156 17.14 26.04 -18.91
CA VAL A 156 17.93 25.85 -17.68
C VAL A 156 19.39 26.15 -17.95
N VAL A 157 19.93 27.21 -17.36
CA VAL A 157 21.32 27.66 -17.52
C VAL A 157 22.23 27.15 -16.38
N ALA A 158 21.68 26.85 -15.21
CA ALA A 158 22.42 26.26 -14.13
C ALA A 158 21.53 25.34 -13.30
N GLN A 159 22.14 24.33 -12.69
CA GLN A 159 21.49 23.39 -11.79
C GLN A 159 22.15 23.46 -10.42
N ALA A 160 21.42 23.97 -9.42
CA ALA A 160 21.91 24.09 -8.06
C ALA A 160 21.80 22.76 -7.29
N GLN A 161 20.78 21.95 -7.61
CA GLN A 161 20.56 20.65 -6.99
C GLN A 161 19.95 19.68 -7.98
N LYS A 162 20.47 18.44 -8.01
CA LYS A 162 20.02 17.41 -8.92
C LYS A 162 18.62 16.90 -8.59
N GLY A 163 17.80 16.70 -9.61
CA GLY A 163 16.50 16.06 -9.49
C GLY A 163 16.58 14.55 -9.63
N TYR A 164 15.64 13.84 -9.04
CA TYR A 164 15.54 12.38 -9.14
C TYR A 164 14.09 11.93 -9.28
N LYS A 165 13.85 10.90 -10.10
CA LYS A 165 12.54 10.31 -10.35
C LYS A 165 12.58 8.79 -10.28
N ILE A 166 11.43 8.14 -10.09
CA ILE A 166 11.24 6.69 -10.27
C ILE A 166 10.08 6.50 -11.25
N GLY A 167 10.39 6.05 -12.47
CA GLY A 167 9.40 6.03 -13.54
C GLY A 167 8.81 7.43 -13.76
N ASP A 168 7.48 7.56 -13.63
CA ASP A 168 6.78 8.84 -13.79
C ASP A 168 6.69 9.67 -12.49
N LYS A 169 7.07 9.10 -11.34
CA LYS A 169 6.97 9.79 -10.05
C LYS A 169 8.25 10.52 -9.73
N VAL A 170 8.19 11.86 -9.64
CA VAL A 170 9.29 12.68 -9.15
C VAL A 170 9.44 12.48 -7.64
N LEU A 171 10.65 12.12 -7.20
CA LEU A 171 11.04 12.03 -5.79
C LEU A 171 11.58 13.35 -5.27
N ARG A 172 12.37 14.04 -6.09
CA ARG A 172 12.93 15.35 -5.83
C ARG A 172 13.07 16.13 -7.14
N TYR A 173 12.51 17.32 -7.18
CA TYR A 173 12.65 18.24 -8.33
C TYR A 173 14.08 18.73 -8.47
N ALA A 174 14.56 18.90 -9.70
CA ALA A 174 15.81 19.57 -9.95
C ALA A 174 15.67 21.05 -9.61
N GLN A 175 16.54 21.59 -8.74
CA GLN A 175 16.57 23.03 -8.48
C GLN A 175 17.43 23.71 -9.53
N VAL A 176 16.81 24.59 -10.30
CA VAL A 176 17.42 25.16 -11.52
C VAL A 176 17.37 26.67 -11.53
N VAL A 177 18.29 27.25 -12.29
CA VAL A 177 18.27 28.66 -12.69
C VAL A 177 17.83 28.71 -14.15
N VAL A 178 16.83 29.53 -14.44
CA VAL A 178 16.23 29.66 -15.79
C VAL A 178 16.64 30.98 -16.39
N ALA A 179 16.95 30.95 -17.69
CA ALA A 179 17.18 32.17 -18.49
C ALA A 179 15.86 32.88 -18.80
N GLU A 180 15.81 34.17 -18.62
CA GLU A 180 14.65 35.03 -18.88
C GLU A 180 14.99 36.09 -19.92
#